data_b2155cd68388f14a6cdc31273a5eb2a9
#
_entry.id   b2155cd68388f14a6cdc31273a5eb2a9
#
_cell.length_a   1.000
_cell.length_b   1.000
_cell.length_c   1.000
_cell.angle_alpha   90.00
_cell.angle_beta   90.00
_cell.angle_gamma   90.00
#
_symmetry.space_group_name_H-M   'P 1'
#
loop_
_entity.id
_entity.type
_entity.pdbx_description
1 polymer ?
#
loop_
_entity_poly.entity_id
_entity_poly.type
_entity_poly.pdbx_seq_one_letter_code
_entity_poly.pdbx_strand_id
1 'polypeptide(L)' 'MAIGKRIRFFRNRKGMTQKQLGEILGFLGKTSDVRMAQYESEARTPKQDLVKEMARILDVSPRAITVPEIDSYI' A
#
# COMPACT_ATOMS: atom_id res chain seq x y z
N MET A 1 6.74 12.71 -2.90
CA MET A 1 6.94 11.28 -2.60
C MET A 1 5.68 10.49 -2.85
N ALA A 2 5.78 9.43 -3.57
CA ALA A 2 4.60 8.69 -4.01
C ALA A 2 4.12 7.73 -2.94
N ILE A 3 2.81 7.77 -2.64
CA ILE A 3 2.17 6.85 -1.71
C ILE A 3 2.36 5.40 -2.19
N GLY A 4 2.22 5.18 -3.49
CA GLY A 4 2.34 3.84 -4.07
C GLY A 4 3.69 3.21 -3.87
N LYS A 5 4.76 3.98 -3.98
CA LYS A 5 6.11 3.47 -3.73
C LYS A 5 6.28 3.01 -2.29
N ARG A 6 5.67 3.71 -1.36
CA ARG A 6 5.74 3.33 0.06
C ARG A 6 4.95 2.08 0.35
N ILE A 7 3.77 1.95 -0.24
CA ILE A 7 2.98 0.72 -0.13
C ILE A 7 3.80 -0.46 -0.62
N ARG A 8 4.41 -0.31 -1.79
CA ARG A 8 5.25 -1.36 -2.37
C ARG A 8 6.43 -1.69 -1.48
N PHE A 9 7.10 -0.67 -0.94
CA PHE A 9 8.24 -0.86 -0.05
C PHE A 9 7.86 -1.69 1.17
N PHE A 10 6.79 -1.31 1.85
CA PHE A 10 6.37 -2.02 3.06
C PHE A 10 5.82 -3.40 2.75
N ARG A 11 5.14 -3.55 1.61
CA ARG A 11 4.67 -4.86 1.17
C ARG A 11 5.84 -5.82 0.94
N ASN A 12 6.85 -5.36 0.22
CA ASN A 12 8.05 -6.19 -0.05
C ASN A 12 8.78 -6.52 1.25
N ARG A 13 8.84 -5.58 2.15
CA ARG A 13 9.48 -5.78 3.45
C ARG A 13 8.78 -6.87 4.27
N LYS A 14 7.47 -6.97 4.13
CA LYS A 14 6.68 -8.03 4.78
C LYS A 14 6.72 -9.35 4.01
N GLY A 15 7.36 -9.39 2.86
CA GLY A 15 7.43 -10.59 2.04
C GLY A 15 6.10 -10.96 1.39
N MET A 16 5.22 -10.00 1.16
CA MET A 16 3.91 -10.23 0.56
C MET A 16 3.92 -9.91 -0.92
N THR A 17 3.18 -10.71 -1.70
CA THR A 17 2.91 -10.38 -3.10
C THR A 17 1.76 -9.36 -3.18
N GLN A 18 1.63 -8.72 -4.33
CA GLN A 18 0.48 -7.84 -4.59
C GLN A 18 -0.84 -8.59 -4.41
N LYS A 19 -0.90 -9.81 -4.90
CA LYS A 19 -2.09 -10.64 -4.78
C LYS A 19 -2.41 -10.94 -3.32
N GLN A 20 -1.41 -11.30 -2.52
CA GLN A 20 -1.62 -11.61 -1.12
C GLN A 20 -2.16 -10.41 -0.34
N LEU A 21 -1.55 -9.25 -0.52
CA LEU A 21 -2.03 -8.05 0.16
C LEU A 21 -3.43 -7.67 -0.31
N GLY A 22 -3.68 -7.75 -1.62
CA GLY A 22 -5.00 -7.44 -2.17
C GLY A 22 -6.08 -8.35 -1.62
N GLU A 23 -5.78 -9.64 -1.48
CA GLU A 23 -6.73 -10.59 -0.93
C GLU A 23 -7.04 -10.32 0.54
N ILE A 24 -6.02 -9.99 1.32
CA ILE A 24 -6.22 -9.66 2.74
C ILE A 24 -7.07 -8.39 2.87
N LEU A 25 -6.90 -7.44 1.95
CA LEU A 25 -7.70 -6.22 1.93
C LEU A 25 -9.13 -6.45 1.46
N GLY A 26 -9.45 -7.66 1.00
CA GLY A 26 -10.80 -8.00 0.56
C GLY A 26 -11.05 -7.77 -0.92
N PHE A 27 -10.01 -7.54 -1.72
CA PHE A 27 -10.17 -7.42 -3.16
C PHE A 27 -10.47 -8.80 -3.73
N LEU A 28 -11.50 -8.90 -4.56
CA LEU A 28 -12.00 -10.18 -4.99
C LEU A 28 -11.24 -10.74 -6.20
N GLY A 29 -10.90 -12.02 -6.10
CA GLY A 29 -10.50 -12.84 -7.23
C GLY A 29 -9.35 -12.28 -8.05
N LYS A 30 -9.57 -12.22 -9.35
CA LYS A 30 -8.53 -11.84 -10.31
C LYS A 30 -8.14 -10.36 -10.26
N THR A 31 -8.89 -9.54 -9.53
CA THR A 31 -8.62 -8.10 -9.46
C THR A 31 -7.68 -7.72 -8.33
N SER A 32 -7.34 -8.65 -7.44
CA SER A 32 -6.56 -8.32 -6.24
C SER A 32 -5.18 -7.78 -6.58
N ASP A 33 -4.45 -8.46 -7.47
CA ASP A 33 -3.13 -7.99 -7.88
C ASP A 33 -3.22 -6.78 -8.81
N VAL A 34 -4.21 -6.73 -9.69
CA VAL A 34 -4.40 -5.59 -10.60
C VAL A 34 -4.66 -4.31 -9.81
N ARG A 35 -5.55 -4.37 -8.83
CA ARG A 35 -5.86 -3.19 -8.00
C ARG A 35 -4.63 -2.75 -7.19
N MET A 36 -3.91 -3.70 -6.62
CA MET A 36 -2.69 -3.36 -5.88
C MET A 36 -1.64 -2.72 -6.81
N ALA A 37 -1.49 -3.25 -8.01
CA ALA A 37 -0.57 -2.68 -8.98
C ALA A 37 -0.94 -1.24 -9.34
N GLN A 38 -2.23 -0.94 -9.45
CA GLN A 38 -2.71 0.41 -9.74
C GLN A 38 -2.39 1.36 -8.58
N TYR A 39 -2.56 0.93 -7.34
CA TYR A 39 -2.20 1.77 -6.19
C TYR A 39 -0.69 2.00 -6.12
N GLU A 40 0.09 0.96 -6.36
CA GLU A 40 1.55 1.06 -6.27
C GLU A 40 2.16 1.88 -7.40
N SER A 41 1.51 1.90 -8.57
CA SER A 41 1.98 2.67 -9.73
C SER A 41 1.44 4.10 -9.77
N GLU A 42 0.63 4.51 -8.80
CA GLU A 42 -0.03 5.81 -8.74
C GLU A 42 -1.15 5.98 -9.78
N ALA A 43 -1.54 4.92 -10.47
CA ALA A 43 -2.69 4.97 -11.37
C ALA A 43 -3.99 5.22 -10.61
N ARG A 44 -4.03 4.81 -9.34
CA ARG A 44 -5.15 5.09 -8.43
C ARG A 44 -4.57 5.51 -7.09
N THR A 45 -5.30 6.40 -6.41
CA THR A 45 -4.97 6.81 -5.04
C THR A 45 -5.91 6.10 -4.07
N PRO A 46 -5.37 5.36 -3.09
CA PRO A 46 -6.24 4.70 -2.12
C PRO A 46 -6.91 5.73 -1.21
N LYS A 47 -8.17 5.47 -0.87
CA LYS A 47 -8.88 6.29 0.11
C LYS A 47 -8.28 6.07 1.48
N GLN A 48 -8.53 7.02 2.38
CA GLN A 48 -7.92 7.01 3.70
C GLN A 48 -8.25 5.75 4.49
N ASP A 49 -9.47 5.26 4.40
CA ASP A 49 -9.84 4.02 5.10
C ASP A 49 -9.01 2.84 4.62
N LEU A 50 -8.75 2.78 3.31
CA LEU A 50 -7.95 1.72 2.74
C LEU A 50 -6.49 1.85 3.16
N VAL A 51 -5.97 3.08 3.22
CA VAL A 51 -4.61 3.32 3.71
C VAL A 51 -4.46 2.85 5.15
N LYS A 52 -5.44 3.12 5.99
CA LYS A 52 -5.41 2.65 7.37
C LYS A 52 -5.36 1.13 7.46
N GLU A 53 -6.16 0.47 6.62
CA GLU A 53 -6.18 -0.99 6.58
C GLU A 53 -4.85 -1.56 6.10
N MET A 54 -4.29 -0.97 5.04
CA MET A 54 -2.96 -1.35 4.54
C MET A 54 -1.90 -1.20 5.63
N ALA A 55 -1.92 -0.07 6.33
CA ALA A 55 -0.95 0.20 7.38
C ALA A 55 -1.05 -0.83 8.50
N ARG A 56 -2.27 -1.21 8.89
CA ARG A 56 -2.49 -2.23 9.91
C ARG A 56 -1.88 -3.57 9.48
N ILE A 57 -2.15 -3.98 8.26
CA ILE A 57 -1.66 -5.25 7.73
C ILE A 57 -0.14 -5.22 7.59
N LEU A 58 0.40 -4.10 7.15
CA LEU A 58 1.84 -3.94 6.92
C LEU A 58 2.61 -3.60 8.21
N ASP A 59 1.88 -3.42 9.31
CA ASP A 59 2.44 -3.15 10.64
C ASP A 59 3.25 -1.85 10.66
N VAL A 60 2.67 -0.81 10.07
CA VAL A 60 3.25 0.53 10.07
C VAL A 60 2.17 1.55 10.41
N SER A 61 2.60 2.76 10.78
CA SER A 61 1.66 3.86 10.96
C SER A 61 1.10 4.28 9.60
N PRO A 62 -0.20 4.65 9.52
CA PRO A 62 -0.73 5.22 8.27
C PRO A 62 0.08 6.40 7.78
N ARG A 63 0.67 7.19 8.67
CA ARG A 63 1.50 8.33 8.30
C ARG A 63 2.78 7.90 7.58
N ALA A 64 3.29 6.72 7.87
CA ALA A 64 4.45 6.20 7.16
C ALA A 64 4.17 6.03 5.68
N ILE A 65 2.90 5.86 5.32
CA ILE A 65 2.47 5.72 3.91
C ILE A 65 2.15 7.08 3.30
N THR A 66 1.51 7.97 4.06
CA THR A 66 0.88 9.17 3.50
C THR A 66 1.65 10.46 3.67
N VAL A 67 2.63 10.54 4.58
CA VAL A 67 3.35 11.79 4.84
C VAL A 67 4.58 11.88 3.92
N PRO A 68 4.52 12.71 2.86
CA PRO A 68 5.61 12.75 1.89
C PRO A 68 6.91 13.34 2.44
N GLU A 69 6.82 14.26 3.38
CA GLU A 69 7.98 14.96 3.93
C GLU A 69 8.89 14.08 4.75
N ILE A 70 8.43 12.89 5.09
CA ILE A 70 9.22 11.99 5.95
C ILE A 70 10.58 11.67 5.32
N ASP A 71 10.63 11.65 4.00
CA ASP A 71 11.88 11.36 3.28
C ASP A 71 12.85 12.52 3.34
N SER A 72 12.36 13.73 3.60
CA SER A 72 13.20 14.92 3.63
C SER A 72 14.11 14.94 4.85
N TYR A 73 13.81 14.15 5.84
CA TYR A 73 14.55 14.13 7.10
C TYR A 73 15.58 13.00 7.17
N ILE A 74 15.63 12.23 6.15
CA ILE A 74 16.57 11.11 6.04
C ILE A 74 17.76 11.49 5.13
#